data_488cf2997cfb4dd6816fc12e8a5cc01c
#
_entry.id   488cf2997cfb4dd6816fc12e8a5cc01c
#
_cell.length_a   1.000
_cell.length_b   1.000
_cell.length_c   1.000
_cell.angle_alpha   90.00
_cell.angle_beta   90.00
_cell.angle_gamma   90.00
#
_symmetry.space_group_name_H-M   'P 1'
#
loop_
_entity.id
_entity.type
_entity.pdbx_description
1 polymer ?
#
loop_
_entity_poly.entity_id
_entity_poly.type
_entity_poly.pdbx_seq_one_letter_code
_entity_poly.pdbx_strand_id
1 'polypeptide(L)'
;MIGEIRDKATMQHALHYSETGHLVVATLHATNSVQAIERVVNLFPEGERKQTLGDISMNLAGIIAQRLVPAVEQKRVAAVEVLLRTPYIRNLIARDELHEIKDSMNRGQEPGLQSFDQHLYELVGKGSITLEMALRYADSPTDLKLKAKFSDTRSESPLTMPQQKADNAAQQETELSFKSSGGGFSDSDLTDDFR
;
A
#
# COMPACT_ATOMS: atom_id res chain seq x y z
N MET A 1 17.28 -18.02 -10.19
CA MET A 1 16.13 -18.45 -9.37
C MET A 1 16.58 -19.60 -8.47
N ILE A 2 16.23 -19.55 -7.19
CA ILE A 2 16.51 -20.57 -6.17
C ILE A 2 15.17 -21.18 -5.77
N GLY A 3 15.02 -22.51 -5.91
CA GLY A 3 13.74 -23.17 -5.60
C GLY A 3 13.32 -22.96 -4.14
N GLU A 4 14.26 -23.16 -3.18
CA GLU A 4 14.01 -22.93 -1.77
C GLU A 4 15.32 -22.64 -1.02
N ILE A 5 15.29 -21.67 -0.11
CA ILE A 5 16.40 -21.38 0.80
C ILE A 5 16.14 -22.08 2.13
N ARG A 6 17.04 -23.02 2.50
CA ARG A 6 16.93 -23.80 3.74
C ARG A 6 18.11 -23.66 4.67
N ASP A 7 19.22 -23.10 4.20
CA ASP A 7 20.48 -23.04 4.93
C ASP A 7 21.20 -21.70 4.69
N LYS A 8 22.17 -21.42 5.58
CA LYS A 8 22.98 -20.21 5.58
C LYS A 8 23.76 -20.07 4.27
N ALA A 9 24.37 -21.15 3.76
CA ALA A 9 25.25 -21.06 2.59
C ALA A 9 24.45 -20.62 1.34
N THR A 10 23.27 -21.22 1.12
CA THR A 10 22.37 -20.83 0.03
C THR A 10 21.93 -19.38 0.15
N MET A 11 21.62 -18.91 1.39
CA MET A 11 21.23 -17.52 1.60
C MET A 11 22.39 -16.55 1.38
N GLN A 12 23.60 -16.88 1.82
CA GLN A 12 24.79 -16.07 1.56
C GLN A 12 25.05 -15.89 0.06
N HIS A 13 24.92 -16.96 -0.72
CA HIS A 13 25.03 -16.87 -2.18
C HIS A 13 23.94 -15.99 -2.79
N ALA A 14 22.69 -16.10 -2.30
CA ALA A 14 21.59 -15.26 -2.77
C ALA A 14 21.86 -13.78 -2.53
N LEU A 15 22.32 -13.43 -1.33
CA LEU A 15 22.69 -12.05 -0.99
C LEU A 15 23.84 -11.55 -1.85
N HIS A 16 24.91 -12.35 -1.98
CA HIS A 16 26.09 -11.98 -2.79
C HIS A 16 25.72 -11.70 -4.26
N TYR A 17 24.91 -12.55 -4.89
CA TYR A 17 24.42 -12.30 -6.25
C TYR A 17 23.58 -11.04 -6.34
N SER A 18 22.73 -10.77 -5.33
CA SER A 18 21.92 -9.55 -5.26
C SER A 18 22.79 -8.29 -5.17
N GLU A 19 23.83 -8.32 -4.33
CA GLU A 19 24.81 -7.21 -4.18
C GLU A 19 25.56 -6.90 -5.48
N THR A 20 25.82 -7.91 -6.30
CA THR A 20 26.46 -7.74 -7.62
C THR A 20 25.47 -7.36 -8.72
N GLY A 21 24.21 -6.98 -8.36
CA GLY A 21 23.22 -6.45 -9.29
C GLY A 21 22.36 -7.50 -10.01
N HIS A 22 22.46 -8.78 -9.62
CA HIS A 22 21.62 -9.81 -10.19
C HIS A 22 20.24 -9.88 -9.52
N LEU A 23 19.19 -10.07 -10.31
CA LEU A 23 17.87 -10.37 -9.76
C LEU A 23 17.85 -11.80 -9.20
N VAL A 24 17.67 -11.92 -7.90
CA VAL A 24 17.52 -13.19 -7.20
C VAL A 24 16.05 -13.37 -6.81
N VAL A 25 15.46 -14.49 -7.22
CA VAL A 25 14.12 -14.92 -6.82
C VAL A 25 14.24 -16.25 -6.11
N ALA A 26 13.70 -16.35 -4.90
CA ALA A 26 13.76 -17.54 -4.06
C ALA A 26 12.45 -17.77 -3.32
N THR A 27 12.19 -18.99 -2.87
CA THR A 27 11.08 -19.30 -1.97
C THR A 27 11.57 -19.66 -0.58
N LEU A 28 10.71 -19.43 0.41
CA LEU A 28 10.90 -19.72 1.83
C LEU A 28 9.61 -20.31 2.41
N HIS A 29 9.73 -21.25 3.33
CA HIS A 29 8.59 -21.70 4.12
C HIS A 29 8.29 -20.70 5.25
N ALA A 30 7.49 -19.68 4.95
CA ALA A 30 7.04 -18.67 5.90
C ALA A 30 5.55 -18.38 5.69
N THR A 31 4.84 -17.98 6.73
CA THR A 31 3.39 -17.72 6.67
C THR A 31 3.07 -16.27 6.29
N ASN A 32 4.02 -15.35 6.45
CA ASN A 32 3.91 -13.93 6.11
C ASN A 32 5.31 -13.33 5.85
N SER A 33 5.35 -12.07 5.43
CA SER A 33 6.58 -11.37 5.07
C SER A 33 7.53 -11.14 6.27
N VAL A 34 7.00 -10.82 7.44
CA VAL A 34 7.81 -10.63 8.66
C VAL A 34 8.50 -11.94 9.05
N GLN A 35 7.75 -13.04 9.08
CA GLN A 35 8.31 -14.35 9.35
C GLN A 35 9.33 -14.79 8.29
N ALA A 36 9.17 -14.39 7.03
CA ALA A 36 10.16 -14.66 6.01
C ALA A 36 11.49 -13.98 6.32
N ILE A 37 11.47 -12.72 6.75
CA ILE A 37 12.67 -11.98 7.17
C ILE A 37 13.30 -12.64 8.42
N GLU A 38 12.50 -12.90 9.46
CA GLU A 38 12.98 -13.59 10.67
C GLU A 38 13.62 -14.94 10.36
N ARG A 39 13.00 -15.72 9.46
CA ARG A 39 13.54 -17.01 9.05
C ARG A 39 14.89 -16.87 8.36
N VAL A 40 15.06 -15.89 7.49
CA VAL A 40 16.35 -15.60 6.85
C VAL A 40 17.39 -15.25 7.92
N VAL A 41 17.06 -14.35 8.84
CA VAL A 41 17.97 -13.94 9.92
C VAL A 41 18.36 -15.11 10.79
N ASN A 42 17.42 -16.00 11.11
CA ASN A 42 17.65 -17.19 11.94
C ASN A 42 18.49 -18.31 11.26
N LEU A 43 18.78 -18.18 9.96
CA LEU A 43 19.77 -19.05 9.28
C LEU A 43 21.21 -18.71 9.69
N PHE A 44 21.44 -17.53 10.26
CA PHE A 44 22.76 -17.03 10.64
C PHE A 44 22.96 -17.11 12.15
N PRO A 45 24.23 -17.25 12.63
CA PRO A 45 24.52 -17.11 14.05
C PRO A 45 24.08 -15.76 14.60
N GLU A 46 23.73 -15.72 15.88
CA GLU A 46 23.24 -14.50 16.54
C GLU A 46 24.22 -13.32 16.42
N GLY A 47 25.53 -13.58 16.48
CA GLY A 47 26.57 -12.57 16.28
C GLY A 47 26.59 -11.93 14.89
N GLU A 48 25.97 -12.55 13.88
CA GLU A 48 25.84 -12.04 12.51
C GLU A 48 24.50 -11.34 12.27
N ARG A 49 23.55 -11.39 13.23
CA ARG A 49 22.17 -10.88 13.07
C ARG A 49 22.12 -9.45 12.53
N LYS A 50 22.89 -8.55 13.11
CA LYS A 50 22.91 -7.12 12.73
C LYS A 50 23.41 -6.94 11.30
N GLN A 51 24.44 -7.66 10.89
CA GLN A 51 24.95 -7.61 9.52
C GLN A 51 23.92 -8.16 8.55
N THR A 52 23.35 -9.33 8.83
CA THR A 52 22.32 -9.95 7.99
C THR A 52 21.11 -9.03 7.77
N LEU A 53 20.62 -8.36 8.82
CA LEU A 53 19.55 -7.37 8.71
C LEU A 53 19.96 -6.19 7.84
N GLY A 54 21.19 -5.71 7.97
CA GLY A 54 21.77 -4.68 7.11
C GLY A 54 21.73 -5.10 5.64
N ASP A 55 22.23 -6.30 5.34
CA ASP A 55 22.30 -6.83 3.98
C ASP A 55 20.90 -7.04 3.39
N ILE A 56 19.95 -7.60 4.17
CA ILE A 56 18.53 -7.71 3.76
C ILE A 56 17.94 -6.34 3.47
N SER A 57 18.14 -5.36 4.37
CA SER A 57 17.59 -4.01 4.22
C SER A 57 18.04 -3.32 2.94
N MET A 58 19.26 -3.61 2.48
CA MET A 58 19.84 -3.02 1.26
C MET A 58 19.43 -3.78 -0.01
N ASN A 59 19.32 -5.12 0.05
CA ASN A 59 19.19 -5.97 -1.12
C ASN A 59 17.78 -6.50 -1.37
N LEU A 60 16.91 -6.54 -0.35
CA LEU A 60 15.53 -6.98 -0.50
C LEU A 60 14.78 -6.06 -1.45
N ALA A 61 14.19 -6.60 -2.52
CA ALA A 61 13.28 -5.87 -3.40
C ALA A 61 11.83 -5.94 -2.89
N GLY A 62 11.38 -7.12 -2.48
CA GLY A 62 10.05 -7.35 -1.91
C GLY A 62 9.83 -8.81 -1.53
N ILE A 63 8.74 -9.04 -0.81
CA ILE A 63 8.27 -10.36 -0.41
C ILE A 63 6.81 -10.49 -0.80
N ILE A 64 6.45 -11.61 -1.42
CA ILE A 64 5.06 -11.97 -1.70
C ILE A 64 4.76 -13.22 -0.90
N ALA A 65 3.80 -13.13 0.02
CA ALA A 65 3.30 -14.27 0.77
C ALA A 65 1.86 -14.59 0.32
N GLN A 66 1.47 -15.86 0.36
CA GLN A 66 0.14 -16.27 -0.05
C GLN A 66 -0.46 -17.33 0.89
N ARG A 67 -1.80 -17.26 1.04
CA ARG A 67 -2.61 -18.25 1.74
C ARG A 67 -3.75 -18.69 0.83
N LEU A 68 -4.03 -19.99 0.77
CA LEU A 68 -5.19 -20.50 0.05
C LEU A 68 -6.40 -20.54 0.98
N VAL A 69 -7.43 -19.77 0.62
CA VAL A 69 -8.67 -19.64 1.39
C VAL A 69 -9.82 -20.34 0.64
N PRO A 70 -10.70 -21.09 1.31
CA PRO A 70 -11.90 -21.64 0.68
C PRO A 70 -12.78 -20.53 0.09
N ALA A 71 -13.18 -20.69 -1.17
CA ALA A 71 -13.97 -19.72 -1.92
C ALA A 71 -15.44 -20.18 -2.04
N VAL A 72 -16.34 -19.23 -2.33
CA VAL A 72 -17.77 -19.52 -2.48
C VAL A 72 -18.03 -20.36 -3.73
N GLU A 73 -17.52 -19.93 -4.88
CA GLU A 73 -17.76 -20.61 -6.18
C GLU A 73 -16.64 -21.55 -6.61
N GLN A 74 -15.42 -21.31 -6.13
CA GLN A 74 -14.24 -22.09 -6.45
C GLN A 74 -13.81 -22.92 -5.25
N LYS A 75 -12.96 -23.95 -5.47
CA LYS A 75 -12.44 -24.72 -4.34
C LYS A 75 -11.59 -23.86 -3.40
N ARG A 76 -10.74 -22.96 -3.95
CA ARG A 76 -9.87 -22.07 -3.19
C ARG A 76 -9.51 -20.82 -3.99
N VAL A 77 -9.28 -19.72 -3.27
CA VAL A 77 -8.73 -18.46 -3.79
C VAL A 77 -7.47 -18.10 -3.01
N ALA A 78 -6.50 -17.44 -3.67
CA ALA A 78 -5.29 -16.98 -2.99
C ALA A 78 -5.55 -15.62 -2.33
N ALA A 79 -5.38 -15.54 -1.00
CA ALA A 79 -5.12 -14.29 -0.32
C ALA A 79 -3.62 -14.00 -0.41
N VAL A 80 -3.23 -12.77 -0.73
CA VAL A 80 -1.85 -12.38 -1.01
C VAL A 80 -1.46 -11.20 -0.13
N GLU A 81 -0.29 -11.30 0.49
CA GLU A 81 0.39 -10.21 1.16
C GLU A 81 1.57 -9.75 0.31
N VAL A 82 1.76 -8.45 0.17
CA VAL A 82 2.85 -7.85 -0.59
C VAL A 82 3.59 -6.86 0.30
N LEU A 83 4.87 -7.13 0.56
CA LEU A 83 5.80 -6.24 1.21
C LEU A 83 6.82 -5.76 0.19
N LEU A 84 6.88 -4.44 -0.06
CA LEU A 84 7.92 -3.82 -0.88
C LEU A 84 8.91 -3.09 0.00
N ARG A 85 10.17 -3.03 -0.43
CA ARG A 85 11.21 -2.26 0.25
C ARG A 85 11.05 -0.77 0.00
N THR A 86 10.13 -0.13 0.73
CA THR A 86 10.10 1.34 0.80
C THR A 86 11.24 1.85 1.71
N PRO A 87 11.60 3.14 1.66
CA PRO A 87 12.59 3.71 2.58
C PRO A 87 12.26 3.48 4.05
N TYR A 88 10.98 3.51 4.40
CA TYR A 88 10.53 3.26 5.77
C TYR A 88 10.72 1.79 6.16
N ILE A 89 10.25 0.85 5.36
CA ILE A 89 10.43 -0.59 5.59
C ILE A 89 11.91 -0.98 5.68
N ARG A 90 12.74 -0.40 4.80
CA ARG A 90 14.19 -0.57 4.87
C ARG A 90 14.76 -0.17 6.23
N ASN A 91 14.34 0.98 6.77
CA ASN A 91 14.80 1.46 8.07
C ASN A 91 14.36 0.55 9.22
N LEU A 92 13.11 0.06 9.20
CA LEU A 92 12.61 -0.90 10.19
C LEU A 92 13.41 -2.20 10.20
N ILE A 93 13.72 -2.75 9.01
CA ILE A 93 14.56 -3.96 8.89
C ILE A 93 15.96 -3.70 9.45
N ALA A 94 16.60 -2.60 9.06
CA ALA A 94 17.97 -2.27 9.51
C ALA A 94 18.08 -2.08 11.03
N ARG A 95 16.99 -1.67 11.71
CA ARG A 95 16.92 -1.46 13.17
C ARG A 95 16.42 -2.67 13.94
N ASP A 96 16.09 -3.79 13.26
CA ASP A 96 15.46 -4.96 13.86
C ASP A 96 14.08 -4.67 14.49
N GLU A 97 13.37 -3.66 13.96
CA GLU A 97 12.02 -3.26 14.36
C GLU A 97 10.96 -3.99 13.50
N LEU A 98 11.13 -5.31 13.32
CA LEU A 98 10.33 -6.10 12.37
C LEU A 98 8.84 -6.16 12.75
N HIS A 99 8.52 -6.02 14.04
CA HIS A 99 7.14 -6.01 14.55
C HIS A 99 6.35 -4.81 14.04
N GLU A 100 7.02 -3.67 13.78
CA GLU A 100 6.35 -2.46 13.26
C GLU A 100 6.00 -2.54 11.78
N ILE A 101 6.61 -3.46 11.03
CA ILE A 101 6.33 -3.67 9.61
C ILE A 101 4.85 -3.98 9.40
N LYS A 102 4.30 -4.88 10.22
CA LYS A 102 2.91 -5.31 10.12
C LYS A 102 1.94 -4.16 10.38
N ASP A 103 2.22 -3.34 11.38
CA ASP A 103 1.41 -2.16 11.70
C ASP A 103 1.46 -1.13 10.58
N SER A 104 2.64 -0.91 9.99
CA SER A 104 2.80 -0.03 8.83
C SER A 104 1.98 -0.50 7.62
N MET A 105 2.01 -1.79 7.32
CA MET A 105 1.21 -2.38 6.23
C MET A 105 -0.28 -2.19 6.48
N ASN A 106 -0.75 -2.44 7.70
CA ASN A 106 -2.18 -2.33 8.06
C ASN A 106 -2.70 -0.89 8.00
N ARG A 107 -1.84 0.11 8.30
CA ARG A 107 -2.20 1.54 8.18
C ARG A 107 -2.39 1.98 6.72
N GLY A 108 -1.87 1.23 5.74
CA GLY A 108 -2.02 1.55 4.31
C GLY A 108 -1.37 2.87 3.90
N GLN A 109 -0.38 3.36 4.64
CA GLN A 109 0.27 4.66 4.42
C GLN A 109 1.30 4.61 3.29
N GLU A 110 1.83 3.43 3.00
CA GLU A 110 2.87 3.22 2.00
C GLU A 110 2.30 2.61 0.72
N PRO A 111 2.52 3.21 -0.45
CA PRO A 111 1.99 2.71 -1.70
C PRO A 111 2.60 1.35 -2.08
N GLY A 112 1.76 0.45 -2.57
CA GLY A 112 2.19 -0.87 -3.04
C GLY A 112 2.36 -1.92 -1.95
N LEU A 113 2.18 -1.59 -0.67
CA LEU A 113 2.08 -2.56 0.41
C LEU A 113 0.64 -3.08 0.50
N GLN A 114 0.50 -4.37 0.79
CA GLN A 114 -0.80 -5.02 0.98
C GLN A 114 -0.69 -6.06 2.08
N SER A 115 -1.46 -5.91 3.16
CA SER A 115 -1.54 -6.94 4.19
C SER A 115 -2.54 -8.05 3.81
N PHE A 116 -2.44 -9.22 4.44
CA PHE A 116 -3.44 -10.27 4.26
C PHE A 116 -4.84 -9.79 4.61
N ASP A 117 -5.02 -9.04 5.68
CA ASP A 117 -6.33 -8.55 6.14
C ASP A 117 -6.96 -7.58 5.13
N GLN A 118 -6.15 -6.73 4.48
CA GLN A 118 -6.62 -5.85 3.40
C GLN A 118 -7.13 -6.68 2.21
N HIS A 119 -6.34 -7.64 1.74
CA HIS A 119 -6.75 -8.47 0.61
C HIS A 119 -7.94 -9.39 0.93
N LEU A 120 -7.99 -9.96 2.14
CA LEU A 120 -9.16 -10.73 2.59
C LEU A 120 -10.42 -9.87 2.59
N TYR A 121 -10.33 -8.63 3.05
CA TYR A 121 -11.44 -7.68 3.00
C TYR A 121 -11.90 -7.40 1.56
N GLU A 122 -10.97 -7.21 0.63
CA GLU A 122 -11.29 -7.05 -0.79
C GLU A 122 -11.97 -8.29 -1.39
N LEU A 123 -11.51 -9.49 -1.03
CA LEU A 123 -12.10 -10.75 -1.49
C LEU A 123 -13.53 -10.93 -0.98
N VAL A 124 -13.84 -10.46 0.23
CA VAL A 124 -15.22 -10.39 0.75
C VAL A 124 -16.05 -9.41 -0.09
N GLY A 125 -15.55 -8.20 -0.33
CA GLY A 125 -16.24 -7.20 -1.15
C GLY A 125 -16.52 -7.66 -2.59
N LYS A 126 -15.65 -8.50 -3.15
CA LYS A 126 -15.83 -9.15 -4.47
C LYS A 126 -16.76 -10.36 -4.43
N GLY A 127 -17.25 -10.78 -3.24
CA GLY A 127 -18.06 -11.99 -3.08
C GLY A 127 -17.29 -13.30 -3.28
N SER A 128 -15.97 -13.27 -3.38
CA SER A 128 -15.13 -14.45 -3.61
C SER A 128 -15.05 -15.36 -2.39
N ILE A 129 -15.09 -14.79 -1.17
CA ILE A 129 -15.11 -15.49 0.11
C ILE A 129 -16.17 -14.89 1.03
N THR A 130 -16.63 -15.66 2.03
CA THR A 130 -17.52 -15.13 3.06
C THR A 130 -16.74 -14.35 4.12
N LEU A 131 -17.42 -13.43 4.82
CA LEU A 131 -16.81 -12.71 5.95
C LEU A 131 -16.32 -13.67 7.04
N GLU A 132 -17.05 -14.76 7.30
CA GLU A 132 -16.63 -15.79 8.26
C GLU A 132 -15.29 -16.41 7.87
N MET A 133 -15.12 -16.75 6.57
CA MET A 133 -13.85 -17.25 6.06
C MET A 133 -12.74 -16.21 6.17
N ALA A 134 -12.99 -14.95 5.83
CA ALA A 134 -12.02 -13.88 5.99
C ALA A 134 -11.54 -13.75 7.45
N LEU A 135 -12.46 -13.73 8.41
CA LEU A 135 -12.13 -13.66 9.85
C LEU A 135 -11.31 -14.86 10.34
N ARG A 136 -11.57 -16.05 9.80
CA ARG A 136 -10.84 -17.27 10.15
C ARG A 136 -9.38 -17.25 9.67
N TYR A 137 -9.10 -16.61 8.53
CA TYR A 137 -7.79 -16.56 7.91
C TYR A 137 -7.07 -15.23 8.12
N ALA A 138 -7.71 -14.26 8.78
CA ALA A 138 -7.14 -12.94 9.08
C ALA A 138 -6.04 -13.05 10.15
N ASP A 139 -5.09 -12.14 10.05
CA ASP A 139 -4.06 -11.94 11.07
C ASP A 139 -4.63 -11.17 12.28
N SER A 140 -5.54 -10.20 12.05
CA SER A 140 -6.29 -9.48 13.08
C SER A 140 -7.80 -9.56 12.79
N PRO A 141 -8.50 -10.63 13.24
CA PRO A 141 -9.94 -10.78 13.03
C PRO A 141 -10.76 -9.61 13.60
N THR A 142 -10.29 -9.01 14.70
CA THR A 142 -10.97 -7.87 15.35
C THR A 142 -10.98 -6.64 14.46
N ASP A 143 -9.82 -6.28 13.90
CA ASP A 143 -9.68 -5.10 13.02
C ASP A 143 -10.45 -5.30 11.71
N LEU A 144 -10.39 -6.51 11.14
CA LEU A 144 -11.15 -6.85 9.95
C LEU A 144 -12.65 -6.75 10.18
N LYS A 145 -13.14 -7.24 11.33
CA LYS A 145 -14.56 -7.15 11.71
C LYS A 145 -14.99 -5.70 11.92
N LEU A 146 -14.13 -4.87 12.49
CA LEU A 146 -14.39 -3.45 12.66
C LEU A 146 -14.51 -2.76 11.31
N LYS A 147 -13.57 -2.99 10.38
CA LYS A 147 -13.60 -2.44 9.02
C LYS A 147 -14.88 -2.84 8.28
N ALA A 148 -15.29 -4.11 8.38
CA ALA A 148 -16.52 -4.59 7.77
C ALA A 148 -17.76 -3.86 8.29
N LYS A 149 -17.87 -3.65 9.60
CA LYS A 149 -18.99 -2.91 10.21
C LYS A 149 -19.07 -1.44 9.77
N PHE A 150 -17.93 -0.75 9.69
CA PHE A 150 -17.90 0.67 9.29
C PHE A 150 -18.22 0.88 7.81
N SER A 151 -18.00 -0.09 6.94
CA SER A 151 -18.39 0.02 5.54
C SER A 151 -19.89 -0.20 5.33
N ASP A 152 -20.51 -1.11 6.08
CA ASP A 152 -21.98 -1.32 6.04
C ASP A 152 -22.73 -0.05 6.49
N THR A 153 -22.22 0.65 7.52
CA THR A 153 -22.85 1.89 8.02
C THR A 153 -22.73 3.05 7.01
N ARG A 154 -21.74 3.03 6.10
CA ARG A 154 -21.63 4.04 5.04
C ARG A 154 -22.56 3.80 3.85
N SER A 155 -23.00 2.56 3.62
CA SER A 155 -23.93 2.22 2.55
C SER A 155 -25.39 2.52 2.93
N GLU A 156 -25.70 2.72 4.22
CA GLU A 156 -27.06 2.99 4.70
C GLU A 156 -27.39 4.48 4.95
N SER A 157 -26.46 5.40 4.70
CA SER A 157 -26.78 6.84 4.75
C SER A 157 -26.93 7.39 3.34
N PRO A 158 -28.14 7.53 2.79
CA PRO A 158 -28.37 8.42 1.68
C PRO A 158 -28.20 9.85 2.23
N LEU A 159 -27.05 10.45 1.98
CA LEU A 159 -26.87 11.89 2.07
C LEU A 159 -27.80 12.53 1.06
N THR A 160 -29.04 12.72 1.42
CA THR A 160 -29.95 13.69 0.79
C THR A 160 -29.35 15.07 1.07
N MET A 161 -28.49 15.54 0.20
CA MET A 161 -28.14 16.97 0.19
C MET A 161 -29.41 17.74 -0.14
N PRO A 162 -29.82 18.74 0.66
CA PRO A 162 -30.92 19.60 0.28
C PRO A 162 -30.45 20.43 -0.91
N GLN A 163 -31.04 20.15 -2.09
CA GLN A 163 -31.04 21.05 -3.20
C GLN A 163 -31.84 22.30 -2.78
N GLN A 164 -31.13 23.31 -2.31
CA GLN A 164 -31.70 24.64 -2.19
C GLN A 164 -30.72 25.68 -2.71
N LYS A 165 -31.21 26.42 -3.75
CA LYS A 165 -30.75 27.73 -4.24
C LYS A 165 -29.54 27.73 -5.18
N ALA A 166 -29.73 27.22 -6.39
CA ALA A 166 -28.98 27.65 -7.55
C ALA A 166 -29.77 28.58 -8.51
N ASP A 167 -31.04 28.95 -8.18
CA ASP A 167 -31.90 29.72 -9.11
C ASP A 167 -31.90 31.23 -8.88
N ASN A 168 -31.13 31.78 -7.95
CA ASN A 168 -31.09 33.23 -7.68
C ASN A 168 -29.76 33.93 -8.01
N ALA A 169 -28.76 33.25 -8.55
CA ALA A 169 -27.50 33.89 -8.96
C ALA A 169 -27.43 34.25 -10.45
N ALA A 170 -28.31 33.68 -11.28
CA ALA A 170 -28.30 33.93 -12.75
C ALA A 170 -29.10 35.15 -13.16
N GLN A 171 -29.84 35.81 -12.29
CA GLN A 171 -30.65 37.04 -12.62
C GLN A 171 -30.02 38.36 -12.15
N GLN A 172 -28.92 38.36 -11.41
CA GLN A 172 -28.23 39.59 -11.01
C GLN A 172 -26.99 39.95 -11.81
N GLU A 173 -26.46 39.07 -12.64
CA GLU A 173 -25.33 39.40 -13.51
C GLU A 173 -25.72 40.03 -14.88
N THR A 174 -26.99 40.04 -15.24
CA THR A 174 -27.45 40.63 -16.51
C THR A 174 -27.78 42.13 -16.42
N GLU A 175 -27.86 42.74 -15.22
CA GLU A 175 -28.14 44.19 -15.07
C GLU A 175 -26.90 45.06 -14.83
N LEU A 176 -25.71 44.50 -14.59
CA LEU A 176 -24.49 45.27 -14.32
C LEU A 176 -23.58 45.41 -15.55
N SER A 177 -23.88 44.72 -16.67
CA SER A 177 -23.06 44.74 -17.89
C SER A 177 -23.45 45.85 -18.91
N PHE A 178 -24.44 46.70 -18.62
CA PHE A 178 -24.90 47.70 -19.60
C PHE A 178 -24.58 49.19 -19.24
N LYS A 179 -23.71 49.42 -18.25
CA LYS A 179 -23.39 50.80 -17.78
C LYS A 179 -21.92 51.19 -17.81
N SER A 180 -21.05 50.52 -18.58
CA SER A 180 -19.67 51.00 -18.79
C SER A 180 -19.13 50.75 -20.18
N SER A 181 -19.80 51.42 -21.19
CA SER A 181 -19.15 51.63 -22.49
C SER A 181 -19.46 53.08 -22.88
N GLY A 182 -18.56 53.97 -22.55
CA GLY A 182 -18.63 55.35 -22.99
C GLY A 182 -17.45 56.13 -22.41
N GLY A 183 -16.44 56.38 -23.23
CA GLY A 183 -15.35 57.28 -22.89
C GLY A 183 -14.03 56.90 -23.56
N GLY A 184 -13.86 57.37 -24.82
CA GLY A 184 -12.61 57.27 -25.54
C GLY A 184 -11.59 58.33 -25.12
N PHE A 185 -10.36 58.16 -25.51
CA PHE A 185 -9.35 59.12 -25.92
C PHE A 185 -8.01 58.39 -26.07
N SER A 186 -7.55 58.31 -27.28
CA SER A 186 -6.54 58.99 -28.10
C SER A 186 -5.10 58.74 -27.64
N ASP A 187 -4.42 58.10 -28.58
CA ASP A 187 -3.06 58.31 -29.15
C ASP A 187 -1.96 59.03 -28.34
N SER A 188 -0.79 58.48 -28.63
CA SER A 188 0.58 59.05 -28.61
C SER A 188 1.40 58.77 -27.31
N ASP A 189 2.47 58.04 -27.40
CA ASP A 189 3.87 58.33 -27.68
C ASP A 189 4.74 57.10 -27.48
N LEU A 190 5.30 56.64 -28.47
CA LEU A 190 6.66 56.39 -28.95
C LEU A 190 7.81 56.75 -27.95
N THR A 191 8.72 55.89 -28.02
CA THR A 191 10.20 55.98 -27.99
C THR A 191 10.90 55.26 -26.84
N ASP A 192 11.67 54.27 -27.28
CA ASP A 192 13.13 54.06 -27.11
C ASP A 192 13.68 54.06 -25.68
N ASP A 193 14.36 53.01 -25.28
CA ASP A 193 15.79 52.89 -25.37
C ASP A 193 16.36 51.54 -24.84
N PHE A 194 17.16 50.96 -25.64
CA PHE A 194 18.30 50.11 -25.43
C PHE A 194 19.08 50.34 -24.11
N ARG A 195 19.29 49.22 -23.36
CA ARG A 195 20.63 48.70 -23.08
C ARG A 195 20.58 47.43 -22.23
#